data_75a31634f5a8cbf725e8099a9dd5bb7d
#
_entry.id   75a31634f5a8cbf725e8099a9dd5bb7d
#
_cell.length_a   1.000
_cell.length_b   1.000
_cell.length_c   1.000
_cell.angle_alpha   90.00
_cell.angle_beta   90.00
_cell.angle_gamma   90.00
#
_symmetry.space_group_name_H-M   'P 1'
#
loop_
_entity.id
_entity.type
_entity.pdbx_description
1 polymer ?
#
loop_
_entity_poly.entity_id
_entity_poly.type
_entity_poly.pdbx_seq_one_letter_code
_entity_poly.pdbx_strand_id
1 'polypeptide(L)'
;MAQKNSKKQTALSITDLVDMPVSELAPLMDNIVLTKEEEQIAGRLLTEIRSRLKFLTNVGVGYLTLNRQSKTLSGGESQRINLATSLGSSLVGSLYVLDEPSIGLHSRDTERLLTVLKQLRDVGNTVVVVEHDPDIIGSADYLIDIGPKAGTGGGEVVFAGDAAKASDDDIKASYTLQYMYGKDKIEVPARRRHWHNFIEIKNATANNLKNIDVRFPLGVLTVVTGVSGSGKSSLVRDELYAELHRYFASDRRTVSNRLAGSLHLIDGVEFVNQTPIGKSSRSNPATYIKAYDEIRKLFADSKAAKHLHLTASHFSFNQDGGRCDACKGEGVITVPMQFMADVTLVCEECKGRRFKSDVLDVSYKGKNIYDVLEMTVDEAIAFFGQGNGATEKRIVRRLQPLQDVGIGYVKLGQASSTLSGGENQRVKLASFLVQDDLRPQFFIFDEPSTGLHTHDIKTLMHAIDAIIAKGHTVVIIEHNLDIIRQADHIIDLGKDGGDLGGYLIATGTPEEVAQNADSVTGQFIFAPKHNNA
;
A
#
# COMPACT_ATOMS: atom_id res chain seq x y z
N MET A 1 27.33 57.83 -18.69
CA MET A 1 27.78 56.42 -18.87
C MET A 1 26.72 55.52 -18.23
N ALA A 2 25.81 54.96 -19.04
CA ALA A 2 24.78 54.06 -18.61
C ALA A 2 25.24 52.62 -18.86
N GLN A 3 25.48 51.88 -17.79
CA GLN A 3 25.77 50.44 -17.89
C GLN A 3 24.48 49.72 -18.29
N LYS A 4 24.42 49.20 -19.51
CA LYS A 4 23.45 48.22 -19.95
C LYS A 4 23.76 46.88 -19.29
N ASN A 5 23.01 46.53 -18.23
CA ASN A 5 22.90 45.15 -17.77
C ASN A 5 22.02 44.37 -18.76
N SER A 6 22.63 43.80 -19.79
CA SER A 6 22.00 42.77 -20.61
C SER A 6 21.97 41.46 -19.81
N LYS A 7 20.88 41.13 -19.15
CA LYS A 7 20.58 39.73 -18.79
C LYS A 7 20.61 38.93 -20.10
N LYS A 8 21.57 38.05 -20.28
CA LYS A 8 21.54 37.01 -21.32
C LYS A 8 20.25 36.22 -21.13
N GLN A 9 19.29 36.44 -21.99
CA GLN A 9 18.20 35.49 -22.15
C GLN A 9 18.83 34.20 -22.69
N THR A 10 18.93 33.18 -21.86
CA THR A 10 19.35 31.83 -22.27
C THR A 10 18.22 31.29 -23.13
N ALA A 11 18.44 31.07 -24.41
CA ALA A 11 17.48 30.41 -25.28
C ALA A 11 17.31 28.96 -24.78
N LEU A 12 16.08 28.54 -24.52
CA LEU A 12 15.73 27.18 -24.14
C LEU A 12 15.36 26.38 -25.38
N SER A 13 15.89 25.18 -25.49
CA SER A 13 15.50 24.21 -26.51
C SER A 13 14.25 23.42 -26.07
N ILE A 14 13.63 22.69 -26.99
CA ILE A 14 12.50 21.79 -26.65
C ILE A 14 12.92 20.70 -25.65
N THR A 15 14.17 20.22 -25.72
CA THR A 15 14.70 19.25 -24.76
C THR A 15 14.81 19.85 -23.37
N ASP A 16 15.27 21.08 -23.23
CA ASP A 16 15.32 21.76 -21.93
C ASP A 16 13.92 21.91 -21.30
N LEU A 17 12.91 22.20 -22.12
CA LEU A 17 11.52 22.33 -21.66
C LEU A 17 10.91 21.01 -21.22
N VAL A 18 11.16 19.91 -21.94
CA VAL A 18 10.57 18.60 -21.59
C VAL A 18 11.31 17.90 -20.43
N ASP A 19 12.57 18.27 -20.17
CA ASP A 19 13.35 17.77 -19.04
C ASP A 19 13.18 18.64 -17.77
N MET A 20 12.51 19.79 -17.90
CA MET A 20 12.19 20.67 -16.78
C MET A 20 10.99 20.12 -15.99
N PRO A 21 11.00 20.15 -14.64
CA PRO A 21 9.82 19.83 -13.83
C PRO A 21 8.62 20.70 -14.20
N VAL A 22 7.41 20.11 -14.19
CA VAL A 22 6.17 20.84 -14.52
C VAL A 22 5.98 22.06 -13.62
N SER A 23 6.39 21.99 -12.35
CA SER A 23 6.33 23.10 -11.38
C SER A 23 7.20 24.31 -11.77
N GLU A 24 8.26 24.10 -12.55
CA GLU A 24 9.11 25.17 -13.09
C GLU A 24 8.65 25.59 -14.48
N LEU A 25 8.22 24.63 -15.29
CA LEU A 25 7.72 24.87 -16.63
C LEU A 25 6.43 25.71 -16.65
N ALA A 26 5.51 25.48 -15.72
CA ALA A 26 4.23 26.22 -15.67
C ALA A 26 4.44 27.74 -15.47
N PRO A 27 5.18 28.23 -14.48
CA PRO A 27 5.49 29.66 -14.34
C PRO A 27 6.24 30.24 -15.56
N LEU A 28 7.12 29.44 -16.18
CA LEU A 28 7.83 29.86 -17.39
C LEU A 28 6.86 30.12 -18.55
N MET A 29 5.89 29.22 -18.76
CA MET A 29 4.86 29.36 -19.79
C MET A 29 3.90 30.52 -19.48
N ASP A 30 3.57 30.77 -18.21
CA ASP A 30 2.74 31.89 -17.79
C ASP A 30 3.38 33.26 -18.09
N ASN A 31 4.71 33.33 -17.98
CA ASN A 31 5.47 34.56 -18.21
C ASN A 31 5.78 34.86 -19.69
N ILE A 32 5.38 33.99 -20.62
CA ILE A 32 5.56 34.26 -22.05
C ILE A 32 4.60 35.37 -22.47
N VAL A 33 5.15 36.45 -22.98
CA VAL A 33 4.40 37.59 -23.56
C VAL A 33 4.49 37.51 -25.08
N LEU A 34 3.36 37.35 -25.74
CA LEU A 34 3.24 37.29 -27.20
C LEU A 34 3.00 38.69 -27.79
N THR A 35 3.53 38.93 -28.97
CA THR A 35 3.13 40.07 -29.80
C THR A 35 1.72 39.82 -30.36
N LYS A 36 1.08 40.88 -30.95
CA LYS A 36 -0.26 40.73 -31.53
C LYS A 36 -0.34 39.70 -32.65
N GLU A 37 0.74 39.55 -33.42
CA GLU A 37 0.84 38.56 -34.50
C GLU A 37 1.01 37.16 -33.96
N GLU A 38 1.90 36.98 -32.97
CA GLU A 38 2.09 35.70 -32.29
C GLU A 38 0.86 35.24 -31.51
N GLU A 39 0.10 36.18 -30.91
CA GLU A 39 -1.15 35.88 -30.22
C GLU A 39 -2.20 35.27 -31.17
N GLN A 40 -2.29 35.78 -32.41
CA GLN A 40 -3.18 35.23 -33.43
C GLN A 40 -2.76 33.79 -33.84
N ILE A 41 -1.48 33.48 -33.84
CA ILE A 41 -0.94 32.16 -34.24
C ILE A 41 -0.94 31.16 -33.09
N ALA A 42 -0.45 31.57 -31.94
CA ALA A 42 -0.12 30.65 -30.83
C ALA A 42 -0.93 30.84 -29.55
N GLY A 43 -1.73 31.93 -29.46
CA GLY A 43 -2.43 32.28 -28.21
C GLY A 43 -3.35 31.18 -27.69
N ARG A 44 -4.13 30.53 -28.57
CA ARG A 44 -4.98 29.39 -28.18
C ARG A 44 -4.16 28.18 -27.69
N LEU A 45 -3.06 27.85 -28.35
CA LEU A 45 -2.17 26.76 -27.97
C LEU A 45 -1.52 27.03 -26.61
N LEU A 46 -1.04 28.25 -26.40
CA LEU A 46 -0.42 28.65 -25.15
C LEU A 46 -1.41 28.62 -23.98
N THR A 47 -2.64 29.06 -24.20
CA THR A 47 -3.72 28.96 -23.20
C THR A 47 -4.00 27.51 -22.81
N GLU A 48 -4.06 26.60 -23.77
CA GLU A 48 -4.27 25.18 -23.53
C GLU A 48 -3.10 24.54 -22.76
N ILE A 49 -1.85 24.87 -23.16
CA ILE A 49 -0.64 24.38 -22.47
C ILE A 49 -0.62 24.87 -21.02
N ARG A 50 -0.87 26.15 -20.77
CA ARG A 50 -0.96 26.74 -19.42
C ARG A 50 -1.99 26.03 -18.57
N SER A 51 -3.18 25.79 -19.09
CA SER A 51 -4.26 25.09 -18.41
C SER A 51 -3.84 23.67 -18.01
N ARG A 52 -3.29 22.89 -18.92
CA ARG A 52 -2.84 21.51 -18.66
C ARG A 52 -1.70 21.43 -17.65
N LEU A 53 -0.70 22.32 -17.75
CA LEU A 53 0.40 22.39 -16.78
C LEU A 53 -0.10 22.75 -15.38
N LYS A 54 -1.06 23.69 -15.30
CA LYS A 54 -1.71 24.07 -14.05
C LYS A 54 -2.45 22.88 -13.42
N PHE A 55 -3.19 22.09 -14.21
CA PHE A 55 -3.86 20.90 -13.70
C PHE A 55 -2.87 19.86 -13.19
N LEU A 56 -1.77 19.58 -13.92
CA LEU A 56 -0.72 18.67 -13.46
C LEU A 56 -0.12 19.13 -12.12
N THR A 57 0.09 20.43 -11.96
CA THR A 57 0.59 21.00 -10.70
C THR A 57 -0.43 20.83 -9.57
N ASN A 58 -1.71 21.11 -9.85
CA ASN A 58 -2.80 21.05 -8.87
C ASN A 58 -3.07 19.62 -8.36
N VAL A 59 -2.90 18.60 -9.21
CA VAL A 59 -3.04 17.20 -8.79
C VAL A 59 -1.79 16.64 -8.08
N GLY A 60 -0.78 17.49 -7.80
CA GLY A 60 0.39 17.09 -7.02
C GLY A 60 1.46 16.31 -7.79
N VAL A 61 1.50 16.40 -9.14
CA VAL A 61 2.56 15.79 -9.96
C VAL A 61 3.50 16.81 -10.59
N GLY A 62 3.56 18.01 -10.04
CA GLY A 62 4.40 19.10 -10.53
C GLY A 62 5.90 18.81 -10.53
N TYR A 63 6.37 17.87 -9.74
CA TYR A 63 7.78 17.44 -9.71
C TYR A 63 8.19 16.52 -10.87
N LEU A 64 7.23 16.02 -11.64
CA LEU A 64 7.51 15.20 -12.82
C LEU A 64 7.94 16.05 -14.00
N THR A 65 8.79 15.47 -14.86
CA THR A 65 9.17 16.05 -16.15
C THR A 65 8.29 15.48 -17.27
N LEU A 66 8.09 16.25 -18.34
CA LEU A 66 7.29 15.76 -19.48
C LEU A 66 7.96 14.58 -20.21
N ASN A 67 9.27 14.45 -20.07
CA ASN A 67 10.07 13.35 -20.66
C ASN A 67 10.06 12.07 -19.78
N ARG A 68 9.38 12.06 -18.64
CA ARG A 68 9.32 10.90 -17.76
C ARG A 68 8.62 9.72 -18.43
N GLN A 69 9.30 8.57 -18.52
CA GLN A 69 8.72 7.38 -19.13
C GLN A 69 7.56 6.83 -18.28
N SER A 70 6.41 6.54 -18.91
CA SER A 70 5.20 6.06 -18.23
C SER A 70 5.41 4.79 -17.39
N LYS A 71 6.28 3.86 -17.84
CA LYS A 71 6.63 2.64 -17.09
C LYS A 71 7.36 2.90 -15.76
N THR A 72 7.86 4.12 -15.54
CA THR A 72 8.54 4.52 -14.31
C THR A 72 7.64 5.28 -13.34
N LEU A 73 6.40 5.55 -13.77
CA LEU A 73 5.40 6.19 -12.92
C LEU A 73 4.82 5.19 -11.94
N SER A 74 4.55 5.64 -10.73
CA SER A 74 3.73 4.88 -9.78
C SER A 74 2.26 4.82 -10.23
N GLY A 75 1.48 3.90 -9.66
CA GLY A 75 0.04 3.80 -9.94
C GLY A 75 -0.68 5.12 -9.65
N GLY A 76 -0.42 5.73 -8.49
CA GLY A 76 -1.02 7.01 -8.11
C GLY A 76 -0.58 8.17 -9.01
N GLU A 77 0.68 8.23 -9.46
CA GLU A 77 1.14 9.25 -10.43
C GLU A 77 0.39 9.12 -11.76
N SER A 78 0.28 7.90 -12.28
CA SER A 78 -0.46 7.63 -13.54
C SER A 78 -1.94 8.03 -13.42
N GLN A 79 -2.58 7.70 -12.31
CA GLN A 79 -3.98 8.05 -12.05
C GLN A 79 -4.18 9.57 -11.98
N ARG A 80 -3.29 10.31 -11.30
CA ARG A 80 -3.34 11.77 -11.22
C ARG A 80 -3.11 12.45 -12.57
N ILE A 81 -2.21 11.93 -13.41
CA ILE A 81 -2.03 12.42 -14.78
C ILE A 81 -3.32 12.24 -15.60
N ASN A 82 -3.98 11.07 -15.47
CA ASN A 82 -5.26 10.82 -16.12
C ASN A 82 -6.34 11.79 -15.61
N LEU A 83 -6.40 12.05 -14.31
CA LEU A 83 -7.31 13.02 -13.70
C LEU A 83 -7.05 14.43 -14.25
N ALA A 84 -5.81 14.88 -14.31
CA ALA A 84 -5.43 16.18 -14.89
C ALA A 84 -5.86 16.30 -16.37
N THR A 85 -5.76 15.20 -17.13
CA THR A 85 -6.20 15.15 -18.54
C THR A 85 -7.74 15.29 -18.64
N SER A 86 -8.47 14.63 -17.77
CA SER A 86 -9.94 14.71 -17.69
C SER A 86 -10.43 16.12 -17.33
N LEU A 87 -9.74 16.78 -16.39
CA LEU A 87 -10.00 18.19 -16.02
C LEU A 87 -9.81 19.16 -17.18
N GLY A 88 -8.78 18.92 -18.01
CA GLY A 88 -8.50 19.75 -19.20
C GLY A 88 -9.53 19.61 -20.30
N SER A 89 -10.44 18.64 -20.26
CA SER A 89 -11.40 18.36 -21.34
C SER A 89 -12.64 19.29 -21.36
N SER A 90 -12.81 20.18 -20.39
CA SER A 90 -13.95 21.11 -20.28
C SER A 90 -15.34 20.45 -20.41
N LEU A 91 -15.45 19.16 -20.08
CA LEU A 91 -16.72 18.43 -20.13
C LEU A 91 -17.61 18.87 -18.96
N VAL A 92 -18.87 19.14 -19.25
CA VAL A 92 -19.93 19.50 -18.31
C VAL A 92 -21.00 18.41 -18.35
N GLY A 93 -21.62 18.09 -17.20
CA GLY A 93 -22.66 17.06 -17.11
C GLY A 93 -22.13 15.63 -17.24
N SER A 94 -20.85 15.42 -16.99
CA SER A 94 -20.18 14.11 -17.02
C SER A 94 -20.17 13.45 -15.65
N LEU A 95 -20.11 12.10 -15.63
CA LEU A 95 -19.87 11.30 -14.44
C LEU A 95 -18.38 10.92 -14.38
N TYR A 96 -17.72 11.33 -13.32
CA TYR A 96 -16.35 10.90 -12.99
C TYR A 96 -16.40 9.87 -11.87
N VAL A 97 -15.80 8.71 -12.09
CA VAL A 97 -15.62 7.67 -11.07
C VAL A 97 -14.13 7.50 -10.81
N LEU A 98 -13.71 7.75 -9.59
CA LEU A 98 -12.31 7.73 -9.16
C LEU A 98 -12.14 6.69 -8.06
N ASP A 99 -11.16 5.82 -8.24
CA ASP A 99 -10.84 4.75 -7.29
C ASP A 99 -9.53 5.10 -6.56
N GLU A 100 -9.63 5.37 -5.25
CA GLU A 100 -8.53 5.71 -4.35
C GLU A 100 -7.55 6.77 -4.92
N PRO A 101 -8.02 7.96 -5.35
CA PRO A 101 -7.13 8.96 -5.96
C PRO A 101 -6.11 9.57 -5.01
N SER A 102 -6.24 9.37 -3.69
CA SER A 102 -5.30 9.83 -2.66
C SER A 102 -4.12 8.89 -2.43
N ILE A 103 -4.07 7.71 -3.06
CA ILE A 103 -3.00 6.72 -2.82
C ILE A 103 -1.62 7.36 -2.95
N GLY A 104 -0.78 7.16 -1.91
CA GLY A 104 0.61 7.65 -1.86
C GLY A 104 0.73 9.17 -1.83
N LEU A 105 -0.35 9.91 -1.52
CA LEU A 105 -0.31 11.34 -1.31
C LEU A 105 0.06 11.68 0.14
N HIS A 106 0.85 12.73 0.25
CA HIS A 106 1.03 13.44 1.51
C HIS A 106 -0.20 14.33 1.79
N SER A 107 -0.56 14.59 3.05
CA SER A 107 -1.73 15.39 3.44
C SER A 107 -1.79 16.75 2.74
N ARG A 108 -0.66 17.43 2.52
CA ARG A 108 -0.58 18.66 1.73
C ARG A 108 -1.11 18.50 0.30
N ASP A 109 -0.81 17.36 -0.31
CA ASP A 109 -1.19 17.09 -1.70
C ASP A 109 -2.64 16.59 -1.78
N THR A 110 -3.15 15.93 -0.71
CA THR A 110 -4.58 15.59 -0.55
C THR A 110 -5.46 16.83 -0.52
N GLU A 111 -5.06 17.91 0.19
CA GLU A 111 -5.79 19.19 0.19
C GLU A 111 -5.90 19.81 -1.22
N ARG A 112 -4.82 19.72 -2.01
CA ARG A 112 -4.83 20.18 -3.41
C ARG A 112 -5.77 19.35 -4.27
N LEU A 113 -5.72 18.01 -4.11
CA LEU A 113 -6.61 17.09 -4.81
C LEU A 113 -8.08 17.40 -4.48
N LEU A 114 -8.42 17.62 -3.22
CA LEU A 114 -9.76 18.02 -2.78
C LEU A 114 -10.24 19.29 -3.48
N THR A 115 -9.38 20.30 -3.60
CA THR A 115 -9.70 21.53 -4.32
C THR A 115 -10.08 21.25 -5.77
N VAL A 116 -9.34 20.36 -6.41
CA VAL A 116 -9.57 19.92 -7.80
C VAL A 116 -10.88 19.15 -7.94
N LEU A 117 -11.17 18.21 -7.04
CA LEU A 117 -12.43 17.45 -7.05
C LEU A 117 -13.66 18.35 -6.87
N LYS A 118 -13.57 19.31 -5.95
CA LYS A 118 -14.62 20.32 -5.75
C LYS A 118 -14.82 21.20 -6.99
N GLN A 119 -13.76 21.63 -7.66
CA GLN A 119 -13.84 22.37 -8.92
C GLN A 119 -14.54 21.57 -10.02
N LEU A 120 -14.23 20.26 -10.15
CA LEU A 120 -14.93 19.37 -11.10
C LEU A 120 -16.43 19.33 -10.85
N ARG A 121 -16.84 19.18 -9.59
CA ARG A 121 -18.24 19.20 -9.17
C ARG A 121 -18.90 20.54 -9.49
N ASP A 122 -18.25 21.64 -9.13
CA ASP A 122 -18.81 23.00 -9.22
C ASP A 122 -19.05 23.45 -10.67
N VAL A 123 -18.33 22.87 -11.65
CA VAL A 123 -18.59 23.08 -13.09
C VAL A 123 -19.85 22.33 -13.56
N GLY A 124 -20.49 21.51 -12.73
CA GLY A 124 -21.74 20.82 -13.04
C GLY A 124 -21.55 19.33 -13.40
N ASN A 125 -20.47 18.70 -12.96
CA ASN A 125 -20.25 17.26 -13.08
C ASN A 125 -20.68 16.52 -11.81
N THR A 126 -20.91 15.21 -11.97
CA THR A 126 -21.05 14.29 -10.84
C THR A 126 -19.71 13.61 -10.59
N VAL A 127 -19.21 13.67 -9.35
CA VAL A 127 -17.93 13.05 -8.97
C VAL A 127 -18.19 11.99 -7.91
N VAL A 128 -17.92 10.75 -8.25
CA VAL A 128 -17.98 9.60 -7.34
C VAL A 128 -16.56 9.18 -7.00
N VAL A 129 -16.24 9.11 -5.72
CA VAL A 129 -14.89 8.76 -5.24
C VAL A 129 -15.01 7.57 -4.31
N VAL A 130 -14.26 6.52 -4.59
CA VAL A 130 -14.04 5.40 -3.65
C VAL A 130 -12.80 5.73 -2.85
N GLU A 131 -12.91 5.84 -1.53
CA GLU A 131 -11.82 6.36 -0.71
C GLU A 131 -11.82 5.82 0.73
N HIS A 132 -10.62 5.87 1.32
CA HIS A 132 -10.37 5.58 2.73
C HIS A 132 -9.75 6.77 3.48
N ASP A 133 -9.31 7.81 2.76
CA ASP A 133 -8.72 9.00 3.35
C ASP A 133 -9.79 9.82 4.11
N PRO A 134 -9.60 10.08 5.43
CA PRO A 134 -10.58 10.78 6.26
C PRO A 134 -10.89 12.20 5.79
N ASP A 135 -9.92 12.90 5.18
CA ASP A 135 -10.09 14.28 4.74
C ASP A 135 -10.97 14.34 3.49
N ILE A 136 -10.81 13.37 2.58
CA ILE A 136 -11.65 13.24 1.39
C ILE A 136 -13.06 12.80 1.78
N ILE A 137 -13.20 11.79 2.63
CA ILE A 137 -14.50 11.31 3.13
C ILE A 137 -15.26 12.44 3.84
N GLY A 138 -14.59 13.17 4.72
CA GLY A 138 -15.17 14.30 5.46
C GLY A 138 -15.56 15.50 4.59
N SER A 139 -15.05 15.56 3.35
CA SER A 139 -15.35 16.65 2.39
C SER A 139 -16.45 16.28 1.40
N ALA A 140 -17.03 15.08 1.46
CA ALA A 140 -18.07 14.63 0.56
C ALA A 140 -19.42 15.29 0.88
N ASP A 141 -20.18 15.66 -0.17
CA ASP A 141 -21.55 16.17 -0.02
C ASP A 141 -22.53 15.05 0.33
N TYR A 142 -22.21 13.82 -0.09
CA TYR A 142 -23.03 12.63 0.15
C TYR A 142 -22.12 11.43 0.37
N LEU A 143 -22.27 10.74 1.49
CA LEU A 143 -21.51 9.55 1.85
C LEU A 143 -22.35 8.30 1.64
N ILE A 144 -21.77 7.29 0.99
CA ILE A 144 -22.30 5.92 0.94
C ILE A 144 -21.25 5.05 1.62
N ASP A 145 -21.58 4.52 2.79
CA ASP A 145 -20.70 3.62 3.53
C ASP A 145 -21.16 2.17 3.37
N ILE A 146 -20.21 1.33 2.93
CA ILE A 146 -20.44 -0.10 2.66
C ILE A 146 -19.67 -0.91 3.69
N GLY A 147 -20.38 -1.75 4.41
CA GLY A 147 -19.82 -2.54 5.51
C GLY A 147 -20.75 -3.65 5.96
N PRO A 148 -20.78 -3.94 7.29
CA PRO A 148 -19.89 -3.37 8.33
C PRO A 148 -18.46 -3.91 8.30
N LYS A 149 -18.26 -5.12 7.69
CA LYS A 149 -16.97 -5.80 7.60
C LYS A 149 -16.59 -6.05 6.13
N ALA A 150 -15.44 -6.67 5.91
CA ALA A 150 -15.01 -7.13 4.59
C ALA A 150 -15.50 -8.56 4.30
N GLY A 151 -15.44 -8.97 3.01
CA GLY A 151 -15.81 -10.32 2.56
C GLY A 151 -17.29 -10.66 2.77
N THR A 152 -17.57 -11.88 3.25
CA THR A 152 -18.95 -12.37 3.47
C THR A 152 -19.71 -11.63 4.56
N GLY A 153 -19.02 -10.91 5.43
CA GLY A 153 -19.62 -10.08 6.48
C GLY A 153 -19.81 -8.62 6.09
N GLY A 154 -19.56 -8.28 4.83
CA GLY A 154 -19.71 -6.93 4.27
C GLY A 154 -20.68 -6.88 3.10
N GLY A 155 -20.58 -5.81 2.31
CA GLY A 155 -21.39 -5.63 1.10
C GLY A 155 -22.77 -5.03 1.35
N GLU A 156 -23.09 -4.63 2.59
CA GLU A 156 -24.33 -3.94 2.94
C GLU A 156 -24.10 -2.43 2.99
N VAL A 157 -25.10 -1.64 2.58
CA VAL A 157 -25.07 -0.20 2.78
C VAL A 157 -25.43 0.08 4.24
N VAL A 158 -24.43 0.46 5.03
CA VAL A 158 -24.62 0.75 6.47
C VAL A 158 -24.99 2.19 6.74
N PHE A 159 -24.65 3.09 5.82
CA PHE A 159 -25.07 4.49 5.81
C PHE A 159 -25.15 5.04 4.39
N ALA A 160 -26.14 5.91 4.14
CA ALA A 160 -26.24 6.65 2.89
C ALA A 160 -26.91 8.00 3.15
N GLY A 161 -26.14 9.10 3.01
CA GLY A 161 -26.67 10.44 3.30
C GLY A 161 -25.59 11.50 3.49
N ASP A 162 -26.04 12.66 3.98
CA ASP A 162 -25.17 13.73 4.46
C ASP A 162 -24.59 13.31 5.82
N ALA A 163 -23.27 13.12 5.88
CA ALA A 163 -22.62 12.64 7.09
C ALA A 163 -22.84 13.57 8.30
N ALA A 164 -23.00 14.89 8.09
CA ALA A 164 -23.27 15.84 9.15
C ALA A 164 -24.66 15.67 9.81
N LYS A 165 -25.56 14.92 9.17
CA LYS A 165 -26.93 14.63 9.65
C LYS A 165 -27.11 13.20 10.14
N ALA A 166 -26.02 12.45 10.31
CA ALA A 166 -26.08 11.07 10.78
C ALA A 166 -26.68 10.99 12.20
N SER A 167 -27.58 10.02 12.41
CA SER A 167 -28.14 9.74 13.73
C SER A 167 -27.17 8.95 14.62
N ASP A 168 -27.43 8.90 15.93
CA ASP A 168 -26.63 8.08 16.85
C ASP A 168 -26.64 6.59 16.47
N ASP A 169 -27.69 6.10 15.83
CA ASP A 169 -27.80 4.70 15.40
C ASP A 169 -26.98 4.47 14.11
N ASP A 170 -26.96 5.43 13.18
CA ASP A 170 -26.08 5.40 12.01
C ASP A 170 -24.60 5.40 12.43
N ILE A 171 -24.24 6.25 13.39
CA ILE A 171 -22.87 6.31 13.93
C ILE A 171 -22.47 4.98 14.57
N LYS A 172 -23.35 4.30 15.29
CA LYS A 172 -23.06 2.98 15.86
C LYS A 172 -22.88 1.90 14.81
N ALA A 173 -23.64 1.97 13.71
CA ALA A 173 -23.59 0.98 12.63
C ALA A 173 -22.36 1.11 11.73
N SER A 174 -21.86 2.32 11.54
CA SER A 174 -20.79 2.67 10.61
C SER A 174 -19.46 2.91 11.30
N TYR A 175 -18.43 2.11 11.00
CA TYR A 175 -17.07 2.38 11.48
C TYR A 175 -16.55 3.74 10.96
N THR A 176 -16.83 4.07 9.70
CA THR A 176 -16.42 5.36 9.10
C THR A 176 -16.95 6.54 9.92
N LEU A 177 -18.25 6.53 10.25
CA LEU A 177 -18.86 7.58 11.07
C LEU A 177 -18.31 7.60 12.50
N GLN A 178 -18.04 6.42 13.11
CA GLN A 178 -17.43 6.38 14.46
C GLN A 178 -16.09 7.11 14.48
N TYR A 179 -15.23 6.93 13.47
CA TYR A 179 -13.95 7.64 13.37
C TYR A 179 -14.14 9.13 13.05
N MET A 180 -15.07 9.48 12.15
CA MET A 180 -15.38 10.88 11.82
C MET A 180 -15.88 11.66 13.03
N TYR A 181 -16.76 11.07 13.85
CA TYR A 181 -17.31 11.69 15.04
C TYR A 181 -16.42 11.51 16.29
N GLY A 182 -15.23 10.91 16.16
CA GLY A 182 -14.29 10.69 17.26
C GLY A 182 -14.77 9.73 18.36
N LYS A 183 -15.78 8.87 18.05
CA LYS A 183 -16.26 7.83 18.95
C LYS A 183 -15.29 6.65 19.04
N ASP A 184 -14.57 6.34 17.95
CA ASP A 184 -13.39 5.48 17.93
C ASP A 184 -12.18 6.28 17.41
N LYS A 185 -10.98 5.91 17.83
CA LYS A 185 -9.73 6.55 17.43
C LYS A 185 -8.56 5.58 17.60
N ILE A 186 -7.51 5.81 16.83
CA ILE A 186 -6.21 5.15 17.07
C ILE A 186 -5.48 6.01 18.13
N GLU A 187 -5.27 5.43 19.30
CA GLU A 187 -4.64 6.16 20.40
C GLU A 187 -3.15 6.34 20.14
N VAL A 188 -2.64 7.53 20.39
CA VAL A 188 -1.21 7.82 20.30
C VAL A 188 -0.52 7.20 21.53
N PRO A 189 0.59 6.46 21.37
CA PRO A 189 1.31 5.89 22.50
C PRO A 189 1.74 6.94 23.53
N ALA A 190 1.43 6.70 24.80
CA ALA A 190 1.78 7.62 25.88
C ALA A 190 3.30 7.70 26.12
N ARG A 191 4.05 6.70 25.71
CA ARG A 191 5.52 6.64 25.79
C ARG A 191 6.07 6.05 24.53
N ARG A 192 7.17 6.62 24.02
CA ARG A 192 7.94 6.09 22.90
C ARG A 192 8.96 5.07 23.40
N ARG A 193 9.25 4.05 22.60
CA ARG A 193 10.31 3.08 22.89
C ARG A 193 11.66 3.80 22.83
N HIS A 194 12.50 3.57 23.81
CA HIS A 194 13.88 4.07 23.80
C HIS A 194 14.77 3.13 22.99
N TRP A 195 15.71 3.72 22.28
CA TRP A 195 16.69 2.98 21.50
C TRP A 195 18.11 3.47 21.81
N HIS A 196 19.10 2.59 21.67
CA HIS A 196 20.51 2.91 21.84
C HIS A 196 21.34 2.50 20.63
N ASN A 197 20.88 1.46 19.93
CA ASN A 197 21.57 0.90 18.76
C ASN A 197 20.88 1.38 17.48
N PHE A 198 21.66 1.57 16.43
CA PHE A 198 21.18 2.01 15.13
C PHE A 198 22.01 1.42 13.98
N ILE A 199 21.46 1.44 12.79
CA ILE A 199 22.18 1.30 11.52
C ILE A 199 22.20 2.68 10.86
N GLU A 200 23.34 3.07 10.31
CA GLU A 200 23.52 4.34 9.60
C GLU A 200 23.88 4.07 8.15
N ILE A 201 23.14 4.70 7.26
CA ILE A 201 23.53 4.83 5.85
C ILE A 201 24.20 6.18 5.65
N LYS A 202 25.38 6.18 5.03
CA LYS A 202 26.19 7.37 4.80
C LYS A 202 26.24 7.71 3.33
N ASN A 203 26.34 9.02 3.06
CA ASN A 203 26.49 9.56 1.71
C ASN A 203 25.41 9.01 0.76
N ALA A 204 24.15 9.01 1.18
CA ALA A 204 23.04 8.58 0.33
C ALA A 204 22.80 9.58 -0.80
N THR A 205 22.93 9.13 -2.05
CA THR A 205 22.90 9.99 -3.25
C THR A 205 22.02 9.44 -4.36
N ALA A 206 21.31 8.33 -4.12
CA ALA A 206 20.44 7.73 -5.13
C ALA A 206 19.34 8.71 -5.56
N ASN A 207 19.10 8.81 -6.87
CA ASN A 207 18.12 9.69 -7.50
C ASN A 207 18.28 11.16 -7.07
N ASN A 208 17.29 11.71 -6.35
CA ASN A 208 17.30 13.12 -5.92
C ASN A 208 17.94 13.36 -4.54
N LEU A 209 18.44 12.32 -3.85
CA LEU A 209 19.05 12.48 -2.52
C LEU A 209 20.29 13.35 -2.54
N LYS A 210 20.41 14.26 -1.56
CA LYS A 210 21.41 15.31 -1.49
C LYS A 210 22.59 14.95 -0.57
N ASN A 211 23.17 13.76 -0.75
CA ASN A 211 24.32 13.28 0.02
C ASN A 211 24.04 13.33 1.54
N ILE A 212 22.99 12.64 1.96
CA ILE A 212 22.53 12.64 3.35
C ILE A 212 23.03 11.43 4.12
N ASP A 213 23.29 11.63 5.42
CA ASP A 213 23.58 10.58 6.38
C ASP A 213 22.34 10.37 7.25
N VAL A 214 21.89 9.10 7.37
CA VAL A 214 20.64 8.79 8.06
C VAL A 214 20.80 7.60 8.99
N ARG A 215 20.34 7.75 10.24
CA ARG A 215 20.32 6.69 11.26
C ARG A 215 18.95 6.06 11.38
N PHE A 216 18.94 4.74 11.39
CA PHE A 216 17.76 3.91 11.58
C PHE A 216 17.87 3.17 12.92
N PRO A 217 17.12 3.59 13.95
CA PRO A 217 17.12 2.94 15.26
C PRO A 217 16.72 1.46 15.19
N LEU A 218 17.32 0.62 16.03
CA LEU A 218 17.02 -0.81 16.12
C LEU A 218 16.02 -1.11 17.26
N GLY A 219 15.16 -2.13 17.04
CA GLY A 219 14.21 -2.62 18.04
C GLY A 219 13.01 -1.71 18.27
N VAL A 220 12.74 -0.78 17.36
CA VAL A 220 11.65 0.21 17.44
C VAL A 220 10.95 0.38 16.09
N LEU A 221 9.85 1.14 16.09
CA LEU A 221 9.14 1.58 14.89
C LEU A 221 9.74 2.88 14.37
N THR A 222 10.37 2.83 13.21
CA THR A 222 10.80 4.03 12.48
C THR A 222 9.88 4.27 11.29
N VAL A 223 9.35 5.49 11.13
CA VAL A 223 8.55 5.88 9.97
C VAL A 223 9.34 6.88 9.13
N VAL A 224 9.53 6.56 7.84
CA VAL A 224 10.13 7.46 6.86
C VAL A 224 9.00 8.17 6.13
N THR A 225 8.96 9.48 6.29
CA THR A 225 7.89 10.34 5.78
C THR A 225 8.43 11.50 4.95
N GLY A 226 7.53 12.34 4.44
CA GLY A 226 7.83 13.50 3.60
C GLY A 226 6.92 13.58 2.39
N VAL A 227 6.91 14.71 1.71
CA VAL A 227 6.04 14.96 0.56
C VAL A 227 6.28 13.96 -0.59
N SER A 228 5.33 13.87 -1.52
CA SER A 228 5.45 13.01 -2.70
C SER A 228 6.69 13.42 -3.51
N GLY A 229 7.51 12.42 -3.94
CA GLY A 229 8.75 12.67 -4.67
C GLY A 229 9.93 13.19 -3.84
N SER A 230 9.85 13.26 -2.50
CA SER A 230 10.95 13.74 -1.63
C SER A 230 12.15 12.79 -1.50
N GLY A 231 12.08 11.57 -2.05
CA GLY A 231 13.18 10.60 -2.03
C GLY A 231 13.06 9.48 -1.01
N LYS A 232 11.91 9.27 -0.37
CA LYS A 232 11.68 8.21 0.63
C LYS A 232 12.04 6.82 0.13
N SER A 233 11.48 6.41 -1.00
CA SER A 233 11.76 5.09 -1.59
C SER A 233 13.22 4.99 -2.05
N SER A 234 13.83 6.08 -2.52
CA SER A 234 15.24 6.14 -2.87
C SER A 234 16.13 5.88 -1.64
N LEU A 235 15.84 6.53 -0.51
CA LEU A 235 16.59 6.32 0.74
C LEU A 235 16.43 4.90 1.27
N VAL A 236 15.20 4.40 1.34
CA VAL A 236 14.91 3.14 2.03
C VAL A 236 15.18 1.93 1.14
N ARG A 237 14.70 1.94 -0.12
CA ARG A 237 14.82 0.79 -1.03
C ARG A 237 16.17 0.80 -1.77
N ASP A 238 16.51 1.94 -2.41
CA ASP A 238 17.64 1.96 -3.34
C ASP A 238 18.97 2.14 -2.61
N GLU A 239 18.98 2.73 -1.40
CA GLU A 239 20.17 2.90 -0.57
C GLU A 239 20.21 1.89 0.60
N LEU A 240 19.34 2.01 1.59
CA LEU A 240 19.41 1.22 2.82
C LEU A 240 19.22 -0.28 2.55
N TYR A 241 18.10 -0.67 1.92
CA TYR A 241 17.80 -2.07 1.65
C TYR A 241 18.84 -2.70 0.73
N ALA A 242 19.24 -2.01 -0.33
CA ALA A 242 20.25 -2.50 -1.27
C ALA A 242 21.59 -2.79 -0.59
N GLU A 243 22.05 -1.90 0.31
CA GLU A 243 23.29 -2.09 1.07
C GLU A 243 23.17 -3.20 2.11
N LEU A 244 22.05 -3.26 2.85
CA LEU A 244 21.80 -4.34 3.83
C LEU A 244 21.68 -5.69 3.14
N HIS A 245 20.94 -5.79 2.05
CA HIS A 245 20.80 -7.02 1.27
C HIS A 245 22.14 -7.52 0.76
N ARG A 246 23.00 -6.61 0.25
CA ARG A 246 24.36 -6.95 -0.19
C ARG A 246 25.22 -7.44 0.98
N TYR A 247 25.11 -6.81 2.16
CA TYR A 247 25.82 -7.21 3.36
C TYR A 247 25.45 -8.64 3.79
N PHE A 248 24.15 -8.98 3.84
CA PHE A 248 23.69 -10.32 4.25
C PHE A 248 23.85 -11.39 3.16
N ALA A 249 23.83 -11.02 1.88
CA ALA A 249 24.06 -11.95 0.77
C ALA A 249 25.53 -12.34 0.61
N SER A 250 26.48 -11.59 1.18
CA SER A 250 27.90 -11.90 1.09
C SER A 250 28.33 -12.91 2.17
N ASP A 251 29.05 -13.96 1.77
CA ASP A 251 29.57 -15.01 2.70
C ASP A 251 30.45 -14.45 3.83
N ARG A 252 31.09 -13.30 3.61
CA ARG A 252 32.01 -12.67 4.56
C ARG A 252 31.38 -11.49 5.31
N ARG A 253 30.10 -11.17 5.10
CA ARG A 253 29.44 -9.99 5.66
C ARG A 253 30.31 -8.73 5.60
N THR A 254 30.84 -8.46 4.41
CA THR A 254 31.74 -7.31 4.19
C THR A 254 30.93 -6.02 4.30
N VAL A 255 31.24 -5.21 5.29
CA VAL A 255 30.60 -3.91 5.51
C VAL A 255 31.12 -2.94 4.47
N SER A 256 30.22 -2.31 3.70
CA SER A 256 30.58 -1.21 2.81
C SER A 256 30.92 0.03 3.64
N ASN A 257 31.71 0.95 3.09
CA ASN A 257 32.02 2.23 3.74
C ASN A 257 30.77 3.14 3.90
N ARG A 258 29.65 2.75 3.28
CA ARG A 258 28.36 3.45 3.34
C ARG A 258 27.45 2.97 4.48
N LEU A 259 27.74 1.78 5.05
CA LEU A 259 27.03 1.23 6.21
C LEU A 259 27.86 1.39 7.48
N ALA A 260 27.20 1.79 8.57
CA ALA A 260 27.80 1.87 9.89
C ALA A 260 26.79 1.46 10.97
N GLY A 261 27.25 1.37 12.22
CA GLY A 261 26.44 1.07 13.38
C GLY A 261 26.40 -0.40 13.77
N SER A 262 25.32 -0.82 14.39
CA SER A 262 25.19 -2.10 15.10
C SER A 262 24.68 -3.26 14.21
N LEU A 263 25.29 -3.44 13.02
CA LEU A 263 24.88 -4.48 12.04
C LEU A 263 24.90 -5.91 12.61
N HIS A 264 25.74 -6.17 13.60
CA HIS A 264 25.86 -7.49 14.26
C HIS A 264 24.65 -7.87 15.11
N LEU A 265 23.74 -6.91 15.41
CA LEU A 265 22.53 -7.13 16.19
C LEU A 265 21.34 -7.61 15.34
N ILE A 266 21.46 -7.62 14.03
CA ILE A 266 20.44 -8.12 13.12
C ILE A 266 20.99 -9.26 12.28
N ASP A 267 20.12 -10.21 11.91
CA ASP A 267 20.51 -11.43 11.19
C ASP A 267 20.05 -11.43 9.72
N GLY A 268 19.18 -10.49 9.34
CA GLY A 268 18.69 -10.34 7.97
C GLY A 268 17.88 -9.08 7.76
N VAL A 269 17.55 -8.82 6.51
CA VAL A 269 16.67 -7.73 6.08
C VAL A 269 15.58 -8.25 5.15
N GLU A 270 14.33 -7.85 5.39
CA GLU A 270 13.18 -8.22 4.60
C GLU A 270 12.46 -6.98 4.09
N PHE A 271 12.22 -6.93 2.77
CA PHE A 271 11.47 -5.85 2.14
C PHE A 271 10.06 -6.33 1.78
N VAL A 272 9.08 -5.83 2.50
CA VAL A 272 7.67 -6.22 2.39
C VAL A 272 6.91 -5.18 1.57
N ASN A 273 6.67 -5.49 0.32
CA ASN A 273 5.95 -4.65 -0.64
C ASN A 273 4.63 -5.31 -1.07
N GLN A 274 3.86 -4.61 -1.88
CA GLN A 274 2.54 -5.02 -2.37
C GLN A 274 2.58 -6.10 -3.48
N THR A 275 3.76 -6.59 -3.88
CA THR A 275 3.85 -7.65 -4.90
C THR A 275 3.18 -8.93 -4.41
N PRO A 276 2.51 -9.69 -5.30
CA PRO A 276 1.88 -10.96 -4.94
C PRO A 276 2.84 -11.93 -4.24
N ILE A 277 2.32 -12.71 -3.27
CA ILE A 277 3.08 -13.71 -2.49
C ILE A 277 3.59 -14.90 -3.32
N GLY A 278 3.27 -14.92 -4.62
CA GLY A 278 3.78 -15.90 -5.57
C GLY A 278 3.37 -15.54 -6.99
N LYS A 279 4.15 -15.99 -7.96
CA LYS A 279 3.89 -15.75 -9.39
C LYS A 279 2.88 -16.73 -9.99
N SER A 280 2.55 -17.81 -9.28
CA SER A 280 1.64 -18.86 -9.75
C SER A 280 0.22 -18.60 -9.27
N SER A 281 -0.77 -18.82 -10.12
CA SER A 281 -2.21 -18.87 -9.77
C SER A 281 -2.56 -19.86 -8.66
N ARG A 282 -1.64 -20.78 -8.33
CA ARG A 282 -1.75 -21.77 -7.25
C ARG A 282 -1.19 -21.29 -5.91
N SER A 283 -0.52 -20.13 -5.86
CA SER A 283 -0.10 -19.53 -4.61
C SER A 283 -1.31 -18.95 -3.89
N ASN A 284 -1.46 -19.29 -2.60
CA ASN A 284 -2.58 -18.83 -1.77
C ASN A 284 -2.13 -18.63 -0.30
N PRO A 285 -2.90 -17.96 0.54
CA PRO A 285 -2.55 -17.69 1.92
C PRO A 285 -2.21 -18.94 2.71
N ALA A 286 -3.02 -20.02 2.61
CA ALA A 286 -2.80 -21.24 3.38
C ALA A 286 -1.49 -21.95 3.04
N THR A 287 -1.06 -21.93 1.77
CA THR A 287 0.24 -22.50 1.36
C THR A 287 1.39 -21.63 1.79
N TYR A 288 1.25 -20.32 1.73
CA TYR A 288 2.31 -19.38 2.08
C TYR A 288 2.70 -19.45 3.55
N ILE A 289 1.70 -19.52 4.46
CA ILE A 289 1.94 -19.69 5.90
C ILE A 289 2.16 -21.16 6.31
N LYS A 290 2.23 -22.08 5.35
CA LYS A 290 2.41 -23.54 5.56
C LYS A 290 1.31 -24.22 6.39
N ALA A 291 0.12 -23.63 6.53
CA ALA A 291 -1.03 -24.26 7.18
C ALA A 291 -1.58 -25.42 6.33
N TYR A 292 -1.50 -25.29 5.01
CA TYR A 292 -2.00 -26.31 4.09
C TYR A 292 -1.25 -27.64 4.22
N ASP A 293 0.01 -27.65 4.60
CA ASP A 293 0.78 -28.88 4.83
C ASP A 293 0.20 -29.71 5.99
N GLU A 294 -0.24 -29.07 7.06
CA GLU A 294 -0.89 -29.73 8.19
C GLU A 294 -2.31 -30.20 7.82
N ILE A 295 -3.04 -29.40 7.02
CA ILE A 295 -4.38 -29.77 6.53
C ILE A 295 -4.28 -31.04 5.66
N ARG A 296 -3.33 -31.12 4.72
CA ARG A 296 -3.14 -32.30 3.88
C ARG A 296 -2.81 -33.55 4.69
N LYS A 297 -1.99 -33.44 5.73
CA LYS A 297 -1.71 -34.54 6.66
C LYS A 297 -2.96 -35.02 7.38
N LEU A 298 -3.78 -34.08 7.88
CA LEU A 298 -5.03 -34.40 8.57
C LEU A 298 -5.98 -35.23 7.68
N PHE A 299 -6.12 -34.87 6.40
CA PHE A 299 -6.95 -35.62 5.47
C PHE A 299 -6.36 -36.99 5.14
N ALA A 300 -5.04 -37.09 4.93
CA ALA A 300 -4.36 -38.35 4.63
C ALA A 300 -4.41 -39.36 5.80
N ASP A 301 -4.46 -38.86 7.03
CA ASP A 301 -4.55 -39.69 8.22
C ASP A 301 -5.96 -40.28 8.47
N SER A 302 -6.97 -39.81 7.75
CA SER A 302 -8.35 -40.28 7.84
C SER A 302 -8.48 -41.76 7.42
N LYS A 303 -9.48 -42.46 7.98
CA LYS A 303 -9.75 -43.86 7.60
C LYS A 303 -10.11 -43.99 6.12
N ALA A 304 -10.90 -43.04 5.60
CA ALA A 304 -11.29 -43.04 4.19
C ALA A 304 -10.10 -42.89 3.23
N ALA A 305 -9.17 -41.97 3.52
CA ALA A 305 -7.96 -41.80 2.72
C ALA A 305 -7.08 -43.04 2.72
N LYS A 306 -6.91 -43.69 3.90
CA LYS A 306 -6.16 -44.94 4.03
C LYS A 306 -6.79 -46.09 3.23
N HIS A 307 -8.10 -46.22 3.21
CA HIS A 307 -8.81 -47.19 2.38
C HIS A 307 -8.62 -46.99 0.88
N LEU A 308 -8.57 -45.73 0.44
CA LEU A 308 -8.32 -45.35 -0.94
C LEU A 308 -6.83 -45.26 -1.30
N HIS A 309 -5.94 -45.62 -0.38
CA HIS A 309 -4.47 -45.50 -0.51
C HIS A 309 -4.01 -44.08 -0.87
N LEU A 310 -4.74 -43.06 -0.44
CA LEU A 310 -4.41 -41.66 -0.65
C LEU A 310 -3.43 -41.17 0.40
N THR A 311 -2.37 -40.52 -0.04
CA THR A 311 -1.35 -39.89 0.82
C THR A 311 -1.49 -38.37 0.81
N ALA A 312 -0.75 -37.66 1.64
CA ALA A 312 -0.78 -36.19 1.70
C ALA A 312 -0.44 -35.50 0.35
N SER A 313 0.25 -36.21 -0.58
CA SER A 313 0.50 -35.67 -1.91
C SER A 313 -0.75 -35.61 -2.79
N HIS A 314 -1.68 -36.54 -2.62
CA HIS A 314 -2.95 -36.57 -3.37
C HIS A 314 -3.87 -35.39 -3.00
N PHE A 315 -3.76 -34.87 -1.78
CA PHE A 315 -4.47 -33.66 -1.34
C PHE A 315 -3.75 -32.37 -1.71
N SER A 316 -2.78 -32.41 -2.63
CA SER A 316 -2.07 -31.24 -3.15
C SER A 316 -2.57 -30.87 -4.53
N PHE A 317 -3.00 -29.65 -4.74
CA PHE A 317 -3.31 -29.11 -6.07
C PHE A 317 -2.05 -28.73 -6.88
N ASN A 318 -0.86 -28.86 -6.28
CA ASN A 318 0.44 -28.59 -6.94
C ASN A 318 1.15 -29.85 -7.45
N GLN A 319 0.76 -31.03 -6.96
CA GLN A 319 1.39 -32.31 -7.29
C GLN A 319 0.42 -33.21 -8.10
N ASP A 320 0.98 -34.04 -8.95
CA ASP A 320 0.21 -35.03 -9.70
C ASP A 320 -0.32 -36.13 -8.75
N GLY A 321 -1.36 -36.80 -9.17
CA GLY A 321 -2.01 -37.89 -8.45
C GLY A 321 -3.43 -37.57 -8.05
N GLY A 322 -3.66 -36.50 -7.27
CA GLY A 322 -5.01 -36.15 -6.80
C GLY A 322 -5.59 -34.89 -7.41
N ARG A 323 -4.79 -34.03 -8.05
CA ARG A 323 -5.30 -32.84 -8.73
C ARG A 323 -6.00 -33.18 -10.04
N CYS A 324 -6.95 -32.36 -10.45
CA CYS A 324 -7.58 -32.46 -11.77
C CYS A 324 -6.52 -32.34 -12.88
N ASP A 325 -6.52 -33.27 -13.83
CA ASP A 325 -5.52 -33.33 -14.89
C ASP A 325 -5.75 -32.23 -15.95
N ALA A 326 -7.01 -31.87 -16.25
CA ALA A 326 -7.34 -30.84 -17.23
C ALA A 326 -6.86 -29.44 -16.81
N CYS A 327 -7.20 -28.98 -15.61
CA CYS A 327 -6.79 -27.67 -15.13
C CYS A 327 -5.49 -27.70 -14.28
N LYS A 328 -4.88 -28.87 -14.12
CA LYS A 328 -3.66 -29.07 -13.31
C LYS A 328 -3.75 -28.49 -11.90
N GLY A 329 -4.96 -28.55 -11.32
CA GLY A 329 -5.24 -28.08 -9.96
C GLY A 329 -5.55 -26.59 -9.82
N GLU A 330 -5.71 -25.84 -10.90
CA GLU A 330 -6.06 -24.43 -10.86
C GLU A 330 -7.57 -24.19 -10.63
N GLY A 331 -8.40 -25.15 -11.04
CA GLY A 331 -9.86 -25.01 -11.01
C GLY A 331 -10.42 -24.23 -12.19
N VAL A 332 -9.56 -23.52 -12.90
CA VAL A 332 -9.88 -22.69 -14.06
C VAL A 332 -8.91 -22.97 -15.20
N ILE A 333 -9.32 -22.62 -16.43
CA ILE A 333 -8.51 -22.66 -17.63
C ILE A 333 -8.39 -21.23 -18.15
N THR A 334 -7.18 -20.71 -18.22
CA THR A 334 -6.91 -19.38 -18.74
C THR A 334 -6.59 -19.48 -20.23
N VAL A 335 -7.36 -18.77 -21.05
CA VAL A 335 -7.16 -18.63 -22.49
C VAL A 335 -6.48 -17.29 -22.75
N PRO A 336 -5.18 -17.29 -23.13
CA PRO A 336 -4.46 -16.04 -23.38
C PRO A 336 -5.00 -15.36 -24.64
N MET A 337 -5.26 -14.06 -24.56
CA MET A 337 -5.76 -13.23 -25.66
C MET A 337 -4.67 -12.25 -26.08
N GLN A 338 -4.38 -12.19 -27.39
CA GLN A 338 -3.27 -11.37 -27.92
C GLN A 338 -3.46 -9.86 -27.76
N PHE A 339 -4.70 -9.37 -27.73
CA PHE A 339 -5.02 -7.92 -27.73
C PHE A 339 -6.02 -7.51 -26.64
N MET A 340 -6.42 -8.43 -25.77
CA MET A 340 -7.36 -8.20 -24.67
C MET A 340 -6.85 -8.92 -23.42
N ALA A 341 -7.48 -8.64 -22.27
CA ALA A 341 -7.22 -9.39 -21.04
C ALA A 341 -7.53 -10.88 -21.24
N ASP A 342 -6.70 -11.75 -20.64
CA ASP A 342 -6.89 -13.19 -20.67
C ASP A 342 -8.29 -13.57 -20.18
N VAL A 343 -8.94 -14.50 -20.85
CA VAL A 343 -10.26 -15.03 -20.46
C VAL A 343 -10.06 -16.24 -19.55
N THR A 344 -10.64 -16.21 -18.38
CA THR A 344 -10.57 -17.31 -17.41
C THR A 344 -11.91 -18.02 -17.36
N LEU A 345 -11.91 -19.32 -17.69
CA LEU A 345 -13.08 -20.19 -17.71
C LEU A 345 -13.01 -21.22 -16.57
N VAL A 346 -14.15 -21.53 -15.95
CA VAL A 346 -14.21 -22.61 -14.96
C VAL A 346 -13.90 -23.93 -15.65
N CYS A 347 -13.05 -24.76 -15.06
CA CYS A 347 -12.72 -26.08 -15.60
C CYS A 347 -13.95 -26.98 -15.63
N GLU A 348 -14.34 -27.47 -16.81
CA GLU A 348 -15.53 -28.30 -17.01
C GLU A 348 -15.42 -29.66 -16.31
N GLU A 349 -14.23 -30.26 -16.27
CA GLU A 349 -13.98 -31.57 -15.69
C GLU A 349 -14.17 -31.55 -14.16
N CYS A 350 -13.46 -30.69 -13.44
CA CYS A 350 -13.57 -30.62 -11.99
C CYS A 350 -14.61 -29.59 -11.49
N LYS A 351 -15.26 -28.84 -12.39
CA LYS A 351 -16.24 -27.79 -12.07
C LYS A 351 -15.72 -26.79 -11.03
N GLY A 352 -14.45 -26.37 -11.19
CA GLY A 352 -13.79 -25.45 -10.27
C GLY A 352 -13.18 -26.10 -9.03
N ARG A 353 -13.42 -27.36 -8.74
CA ARG A 353 -13.07 -28.02 -7.48
C ARG A 353 -11.61 -28.47 -7.37
N ARG A 354 -10.78 -28.29 -8.40
CA ARG A 354 -9.32 -28.50 -8.42
C ARG A 354 -8.82 -29.93 -8.29
N PHE A 355 -9.60 -30.86 -7.73
CA PHE A 355 -9.22 -32.25 -7.42
C PHE A 355 -10.05 -33.26 -8.20
N LYS A 356 -9.56 -34.50 -8.26
CA LYS A 356 -10.29 -35.66 -8.76
C LYS A 356 -11.40 -36.07 -7.77
N SER A 357 -12.39 -36.82 -8.29
CA SER A 357 -13.57 -37.22 -7.48
C SER A 357 -13.21 -38.05 -6.26
N ASP A 358 -12.30 -39.04 -6.42
CA ASP A 358 -11.84 -39.91 -5.33
C ASP A 358 -11.19 -39.16 -4.16
N VAL A 359 -10.48 -38.07 -4.44
CA VAL A 359 -9.93 -37.17 -3.41
C VAL A 359 -11.04 -36.39 -2.70
N LEU A 360 -12.05 -35.96 -3.48
CA LEU A 360 -13.19 -35.19 -2.93
C LEU A 360 -14.17 -36.04 -2.11
N ASP A 361 -14.14 -37.37 -2.30
CA ASP A 361 -14.94 -38.30 -1.49
C ASP A 361 -14.41 -38.44 -0.04
N VAL A 362 -13.15 -38.05 0.19
CA VAL A 362 -12.56 -38.02 1.53
C VAL A 362 -13.01 -36.78 2.27
N SER A 363 -13.66 -36.96 3.41
CA SER A 363 -14.14 -35.86 4.25
C SER A 363 -13.58 -35.91 5.66
N TYR A 364 -13.38 -34.71 6.24
CA TYR A 364 -13.08 -34.48 7.64
C TYR A 364 -14.18 -33.62 8.26
N LYS A 365 -14.88 -34.15 9.29
CA LYS A 365 -16.08 -33.50 9.90
C LYS A 365 -17.12 -33.02 8.85
N GLY A 366 -17.33 -33.85 7.81
CA GLY A 366 -18.31 -33.55 6.76
C GLY A 366 -17.89 -32.55 5.70
N LYS A 367 -16.63 -32.12 5.71
CA LYS A 367 -16.04 -31.22 4.71
C LYS A 367 -14.92 -31.91 3.95
N ASN A 368 -14.91 -31.84 2.63
CA ASN A 368 -13.80 -32.32 1.81
C ASN A 368 -12.68 -31.25 1.69
N ILE A 369 -11.58 -31.61 1.04
CA ILE A 369 -10.41 -30.71 0.94
C ILE A 369 -10.72 -29.41 0.18
N TYR A 370 -11.61 -29.45 -0.83
CA TYR A 370 -12.05 -28.27 -1.55
C TYR A 370 -12.92 -27.37 -0.68
N ASP A 371 -13.87 -27.94 0.08
CA ASP A 371 -14.70 -27.18 1.01
C ASP A 371 -13.86 -26.42 2.04
N VAL A 372 -12.75 -27.03 2.50
CA VAL A 372 -11.81 -26.38 3.43
C VAL A 372 -11.05 -25.23 2.75
N LEU A 373 -10.67 -25.38 1.48
CA LEU A 373 -10.02 -24.28 0.73
C LEU A 373 -10.95 -23.10 0.46
N GLU A 374 -12.26 -23.34 0.38
CA GLU A 374 -13.29 -22.31 0.20
C GLU A 374 -13.67 -21.62 1.52
N MET A 375 -13.29 -22.16 2.68
CA MET A 375 -13.48 -21.48 3.95
C MET A 375 -12.65 -20.20 4.01
N THR A 376 -13.21 -19.16 4.61
CA THR A 376 -12.42 -18.02 5.08
C THR A 376 -11.45 -18.45 6.19
N VAL A 377 -10.44 -17.63 6.47
CA VAL A 377 -9.52 -17.88 7.59
C VAL A 377 -10.27 -17.97 8.91
N ASP A 378 -11.25 -17.08 9.13
CA ASP A 378 -12.08 -17.07 10.35
C ASP A 378 -12.90 -18.35 10.50
N GLU A 379 -13.57 -18.79 9.42
CA GLU A 379 -14.32 -20.04 9.38
C GLU A 379 -13.41 -21.25 9.63
N ALA A 380 -12.24 -21.26 9.03
CA ALA A 380 -11.27 -22.35 9.20
C ALA A 380 -10.73 -22.43 10.65
N ILE A 381 -10.42 -21.28 11.26
CA ILE A 381 -10.02 -21.21 12.68
C ILE A 381 -11.14 -21.78 13.57
N ALA A 382 -12.39 -21.38 13.34
CA ALA A 382 -13.53 -21.88 14.09
C ALA A 382 -13.76 -23.39 13.84
N PHE A 383 -13.63 -23.87 12.60
CA PHE A 383 -13.82 -25.27 12.22
C PHE A 383 -12.76 -26.19 12.85
N PHE A 384 -11.48 -25.84 12.75
CA PHE A 384 -10.40 -26.63 13.33
C PHE A 384 -10.29 -26.44 14.85
N GLY A 385 -10.66 -25.26 15.37
CA GLY A 385 -10.66 -24.96 16.81
C GLY A 385 -11.61 -25.84 17.65
N GLN A 386 -12.64 -26.42 17.03
CA GLN A 386 -13.50 -27.42 17.68
C GLN A 386 -12.80 -28.79 17.89
N GLY A 387 -11.62 -28.98 17.32
CA GLY A 387 -10.85 -30.22 17.46
C GLY A 387 -9.86 -30.15 18.63
N ASN A 388 -9.67 -31.28 19.33
CA ASN A 388 -8.73 -31.38 20.44
C ASN A 388 -7.37 -31.99 20.04
N GLY A 389 -7.21 -32.39 18.78
CA GLY A 389 -6.00 -33.04 18.27
C GLY A 389 -4.83 -32.07 18.11
N ALA A 390 -3.62 -32.63 18.15
CA ALA A 390 -2.40 -31.85 18.01
C ALA A 390 -2.28 -31.20 16.61
N THR A 391 -2.80 -31.85 15.57
CA THR A 391 -2.76 -31.35 14.18
C THR A 391 -3.69 -30.15 14.01
N GLU A 392 -4.92 -30.23 14.52
CA GLU A 392 -5.86 -29.10 14.47
C GLU A 392 -5.33 -27.87 15.22
N LYS A 393 -4.72 -28.08 16.39
CA LYS A 393 -4.07 -26.99 17.14
C LYS A 393 -2.92 -26.34 16.35
N ARG A 394 -2.13 -27.13 15.60
CA ARG A 394 -1.09 -26.58 14.71
C ARG A 394 -1.67 -25.81 13.54
N ILE A 395 -2.78 -26.30 12.94
CA ILE A 395 -3.49 -25.58 11.87
C ILE A 395 -3.96 -24.22 12.39
N VAL A 396 -4.69 -24.19 13.51
CA VAL A 396 -5.18 -22.94 14.13
C VAL A 396 -4.02 -21.98 14.42
N ARG A 397 -2.94 -22.47 15.07
CA ARG A 397 -1.76 -21.64 15.37
C ARG A 397 -1.15 -20.99 14.13
N ARG A 398 -1.15 -21.70 12.98
CA ARG A 398 -0.63 -21.14 11.72
C ARG A 398 -1.60 -20.18 11.06
N LEU A 399 -2.91 -20.37 11.21
CA LEU A 399 -3.93 -19.49 10.64
C LEU A 399 -4.16 -18.22 11.46
N GLN A 400 -3.99 -18.29 12.80
CA GLN A 400 -4.25 -17.17 13.71
C GLN A 400 -3.57 -15.85 13.27
N PRO A 401 -2.29 -15.82 12.86
CA PRO A 401 -1.66 -14.59 12.40
C PRO A 401 -2.32 -13.94 11.18
N LEU A 402 -3.02 -14.69 10.32
CA LEU A 402 -3.80 -14.09 9.21
C LEU A 402 -5.02 -13.33 9.75
N GLN A 403 -5.65 -13.83 10.81
CA GLN A 403 -6.73 -13.13 11.50
C GLN A 403 -6.18 -11.90 12.24
N ASP A 404 -5.03 -12.05 12.92
CA ASP A 404 -4.40 -10.98 13.71
C ASP A 404 -3.96 -9.78 12.85
N VAL A 405 -3.67 -10.00 11.55
CA VAL A 405 -3.38 -8.91 10.59
C VAL A 405 -4.62 -8.40 9.84
N GLY A 406 -5.83 -8.84 10.24
CA GLY A 406 -7.09 -8.32 9.70
C GLY A 406 -7.50 -8.87 8.32
N ILE A 407 -7.03 -10.07 7.93
CA ILE A 407 -7.46 -10.74 6.69
C ILE A 407 -8.21 -12.06 6.95
N GLY A 408 -8.92 -12.11 8.06
CA GLY A 408 -9.76 -13.25 8.44
C GLY A 408 -10.85 -13.62 7.44
N TYR A 409 -11.29 -12.65 6.64
CA TYR A 409 -12.30 -12.80 5.60
C TYR A 409 -11.79 -13.45 4.30
N VAL A 410 -10.49 -13.55 4.10
CA VAL A 410 -9.87 -14.11 2.88
C VAL A 410 -10.02 -15.63 2.90
N LYS A 411 -10.37 -16.23 1.74
CA LYS A 411 -10.47 -17.70 1.64
C LYS A 411 -9.08 -18.34 1.66
N LEU A 412 -8.95 -19.51 2.30
CA LEU A 412 -7.71 -20.26 2.39
C LEU A 412 -7.09 -20.56 1.02
N GLY A 413 -7.94 -20.93 0.05
CA GLY A 413 -7.55 -21.29 -1.31
C GLY A 413 -7.57 -20.14 -2.31
N GLN A 414 -7.79 -18.89 -1.89
CA GLN A 414 -7.83 -17.74 -2.79
C GLN A 414 -6.49 -17.52 -3.46
N ALA A 415 -6.48 -17.41 -4.80
CA ALA A 415 -5.25 -17.19 -5.54
C ALA A 415 -4.61 -15.84 -5.17
N SER A 416 -3.30 -15.81 -4.97
CA SER A 416 -2.58 -14.59 -4.59
C SER A 416 -2.70 -13.46 -5.62
N SER A 417 -2.91 -13.80 -6.89
CA SER A 417 -3.15 -12.82 -7.97
C SER A 417 -4.49 -12.10 -7.85
N THR A 418 -5.45 -12.63 -7.07
CA THR A 418 -6.76 -12.00 -6.83
C THR A 418 -6.82 -11.22 -5.52
N LEU A 419 -5.74 -11.26 -4.74
CA LEU A 419 -5.59 -10.45 -3.54
C LEU A 419 -5.17 -9.03 -3.91
N SER A 420 -5.69 -8.05 -3.21
CA SER A 420 -5.21 -6.68 -3.31
C SER A 420 -3.73 -6.57 -2.90
N GLY A 421 -3.07 -5.47 -3.26
CA GLY A 421 -1.68 -5.22 -2.86
C GLY A 421 -1.50 -5.25 -1.33
N GLY A 422 -2.41 -4.61 -0.61
CA GLY A 422 -2.40 -4.57 0.86
C GLY A 422 -2.68 -5.94 1.49
N GLU A 423 -3.59 -6.76 0.92
CA GLU A 423 -3.84 -8.13 1.39
C GLU A 423 -2.59 -9.01 1.22
N ASN A 424 -1.93 -8.95 0.06
CA ASN A 424 -0.67 -9.66 -0.18
C ASN A 424 0.40 -9.27 0.84
N GLN A 425 0.51 -7.98 1.16
CA GLN A 425 1.47 -7.47 2.14
C GLN A 425 1.16 -7.98 3.55
N ARG A 426 -0.13 -8.02 3.95
CA ARG A 426 -0.57 -8.56 5.24
C ARG A 426 -0.36 -10.07 5.35
N VAL A 427 -0.53 -10.85 4.27
CA VAL A 427 -0.16 -12.28 4.27
C VAL A 427 1.35 -12.45 4.52
N LYS A 428 2.20 -11.61 3.90
CA LYS A 428 3.65 -11.63 4.19
C LYS A 428 3.92 -11.31 5.66
N LEU A 429 3.29 -10.26 6.20
CA LEU A 429 3.39 -9.88 7.62
C LEU A 429 2.99 -11.04 8.54
N ALA A 430 1.85 -11.70 8.28
CA ALA A 430 1.39 -12.86 9.03
C ALA A 430 2.41 -14.00 9.04
N SER A 431 3.14 -14.23 7.94
CA SER A 431 4.14 -15.29 7.84
C SER A 431 5.32 -15.10 8.79
N PHE A 432 5.67 -13.86 9.12
CA PHE A 432 6.72 -13.55 10.09
C PHE A 432 6.23 -13.75 11.53
N LEU A 433 4.96 -13.48 11.79
CA LEU A 433 4.36 -13.73 13.10
C LEU A 433 4.26 -15.22 13.45
N VAL A 434 4.13 -16.11 12.45
CA VAL A 434 4.12 -17.57 12.64
C VAL A 434 5.47 -18.10 13.12
N GLN A 435 6.57 -17.44 12.80
CA GLN A 435 7.93 -17.92 13.09
C GLN A 435 8.35 -17.48 14.48
N ASP A 436 8.51 -18.43 15.42
CA ASP A 436 8.91 -18.13 16.79
C ASP A 436 10.44 -18.04 16.98
N ASP A 437 11.22 -18.67 16.08
CA ASP A 437 12.68 -18.84 16.22
C ASP A 437 13.49 -17.85 15.35
N LEU A 438 12.85 -16.82 14.81
CA LEU A 438 13.57 -15.80 14.04
C LEU A 438 14.49 -14.99 14.96
N ARG A 439 15.78 -14.96 14.62
CA ARG A 439 16.71 -13.99 15.20
C ARG A 439 16.29 -12.57 14.80
N PRO A 440 16.76 -11.52 15.50
CA PRO A 440 16.40 -10.16 15.18
C PRO A 440 16.55 -9.83 13.70
N GLN A 441 15.48 -9.39 13.06
CA GLN A 441 15.42 -9.04 11.64
C GLN A 441 15.13 -7.55 11.50
N PHE A 442 15.51 -7.02 10.35
CA PHE A 442 15.19 -5.65 9.95
C PHE A 442 14.10 -5.69 8.87
N PHE A 443 12.86 -5.33 9.24
CA PHE A 443 11.73 -5.31 8.33
C PHE A 443 11.51 -3.92 7.76
N ILE A 444 11.29 -3.86 6.45
CA ILE A 444 10.94 -2.64 5.72
C ILE A 444 9.58 -2.85 5.08
N PHE A 445 8.62 -1.98 5.38
CA PHE A 445 7.29 -1.97 4.78
C PHE A 445 7.13 -0.72 3.90
N ASP A 446 6.61 -0.91 2.69
CA ASP A 446 6.37 0.16 1.73
C ASP A 446 4.86 0.41 1.64
N GLU A 447 4.40 1.54 2.20
CA GLU A 447 3.01 2.00 2.26
C GLU A 447 2.00 0.91 2.69
N PRO A 448 2.14 0.32 3.89
CA PRO A 448 1.29 -0.79 4.32
C PRO A 448 -0.16 -0.40 4.62
N SER A 449 -0.48 0.90 4.71
CA SER A 449 -1.84 1.39 4.91
C SER A 449 -2.67 1.52 3.63
N THR A 450 -2.06 1.31 2.46
CA THR A 450 -2.74 1.47 1.17
C THR A 450 -4.00 0.61 1.08
N GLY A 451 -5.14 1.22 0.76
CA GLY A 451 -6.45 0.56 0.66
C GLY A 451 -7.00 0.07 1.99
N LEU A 452 -6.52 0.59 3.13
CA LEU A 452 -7.02 0.25 4.46
C LEU A 452 -7.93 1.33 5.02
N HIS A 453 -9.07 0.89 5.53
CA HIS A 453 -9.90 1.71 6.40
C HIS A 453 -9.17 1.99 7.72
N THR A 454 -9.44 3.13 8.38
CA THR A 454 -8.81 3.50 9.66
C THR A 454 -8.94 2.41 10.73
N HIS A 455 -10.04 1.67 10.74
CA HIS A 455 -10.24 0.54 11.64
C HIS A 455 -9.21 -0.59 11.41
N ASP A 456 -8.87 -0.88 10.16
CA ASP A 456 -7.91 -1.92 9.80
C ASP A 456 -6.48 -1.48 10.11
N ILE A 457 -6.18 -0.17 10.06
CA ILE A 457 -4.89 0.39 10.47
C ILE A 457 -4.60 0.08 11.94
N LYS A 458 -5.61 0.13 12.82
CA LYS A 458 -5.47 -0.26 14.23
C LYS A 458 -5.00 -1.72 14.36
N THR A 459 -5.59 -2.62 13.59
CA THR A 459 -5.21 -4.05 13.55
C THR A 459 -3.79 -4.24 13.00
N LEU A 460 -3.44 -3.52 11.92
CA LEU A 460 -2.10 -3.53 11.34
C LEU A 460 -1.05 -3.09 12.37
N MET A 461 -1.31 -2.02 13.12
CA MET A 461 -0.38 -1.50 14.13
C MET A 461 -0.16 -2.50 15.28
N HIS A 462 -1.20 -3.21 15.72
CA HIS A 462 -1.04 -4.29 16.70
C HIS A 462 -0.13 -5.41 16.19
N ALA A 463 -0.24 -5.80 14.91
CA ALA A 463 0.64 -6.80 14.31
C ALA A 463 2.10 -6.33 14.21
N ILE A 464 2.32 -5.06 13.87
CA ILE A 464 3.64 -4.42 13.84
C ILE A 464 4.25 -4.39 15.25
N ASP A 465 3.48 -4.01 16.26
CA ASP A 465 3.91 -4.01 17.65
C ASP A 465 4.30 -5.42 18.13
N ALA A 466 3.57 -6.44 17.71
CA ALA A 466 3.91 -7.83 18.02
C ALA A 466 5.25 -8.27 17.40
N ILE A 467 5.59 -7.81 16.20
CA ILE A 467 6.89 -8.04 15.57
C ILE A 467 7.99 -7.35 16.36
N ILE A 468 7.80 -6.08 16.74
CA ILE A 468 8.79 -5.33 17.52
C ILE A 468 9.00 -5.97 18.90
N ALA A 469 7.92 -6.43 19.55
CA ALA A 469 7.99 -7.12 20.84
C ALA A 469 8.79 -8.43 20.80
N LYS A 470 8.91 -9.07 19.61
CA LYS A 470 9.81 -10.21 19.38
C LYS A 470 11.28 -9.82 19.18
N GLY A 471 11.64 -8.54 19.30
CA GLY A 471 13.00 -8.02 19.18
C GLY A 471 13.42 -7.63 17.76
N HIS A 472 12.48 -7.53 16.84
CA HIS A 472 12.75 -7.09 15.46
C HIS A 472 12.73 -5.58 15.33
N THR A 473 13.33 -5.07 14.26
CA THR A 473 13.28 -3.65 13.87
C THR A 473 12.28 -3.47 12.75
N VAL A 474 11.46 -2.42 12.80
CA VAL A 474 10.48 -2.12 11.74
C VAL A 474 10.71 -0.72 11.22
N VAL A 475 10.87 -0.59 9.91
CA VAL A 475 10.90 0.67 9.17
C VAL A 475 9.71 0.69 8.21
N ILE A 476 8.94 1.77 8.22
CA ILE A 476 7.77 1.95 7.36
C ILE A 476 7.95 3.21 6.53
N ILE A 477 7.76 3.12 5.21
CA ILE A 477 7.54 4.30 4.36
C ILE A 477 6.06 4.62 4.40
N GLU A 478 5.66 5.81 4.87
CA GLU A 478 4.25 6.14 5.06
C GLU A 478 3.91 7.61 4.91
N HIS A 479 2.64 7.84 4.57
CA HIS A 479 1.99 9.14 4.51
C HIS A 479 0.80 9.26 5.47
N ASN A 480 0.26 8.13 5.92
CA ASN A 480 -0.89 8.08 6.81
C ASN A 480 -0.53 8.63 8.20
N LEU A 481 -1.20 9.71 8.61
CA LEU A 481 -0.92 10.39 9.88
C LEU A 481 -1.18 9.52 11.10
N ASP A 482 -2.14 8.59 11.04
CA ASP A 482 -2.45 7.72 12.16
C ASP A 482 -1.31 6.70 12.41
N ILE A 483 -0.58 6.27 11.36
CA ILE A 483 0.64 5.46 11.49
C ILE A 483 1.83 6.33 11.91
N ILE A 484 1.99 7.51 11.31
CA ILE A 484 3.08 8.45 11.65
C ILE A 484 3.05 8.79 13.14
N ARG A 485 1.85 9.00 13.71
CA ARG A 485 1.65 9.25 15.14
C ARG A 485 2.03 8.07 16.04
N GLN A 486 2.08 6.85 15.52
CA GLN A 486 2.46 5.64 16.26
C GLN A 486 3.99 5.45 16.31
N ALA A 487 4.75 6.14 15.48
CA ALA A 487 6.20 5.97 15.36
C ALA A 487 6.94 6.25 16.67
N ASP A 488 7.97 5.45 16.96
CA ASP A 488 8.96 5.77 17.99
C ASP A 488 9.99 6.78 17.47
N HIS A 489 10.27 6.72 16.17
CA HIS A 489 11.20 7.59 15.46
C HIS A 489 10.70 7.92 14.07
N ILE A 490 10.81 9.17 13.67
CA ILE A 490 10.49 9.67 12.34
C ILE A 490 11.77 10.10 11.64
N ILE A 491 11.84 9.83 10.34
CA ILE A 491 12.82 10.38 9.39
C ILE A 491 12.02 11.12 8.33
N ASP A 492 12.05 12.46 8.35
CA ASP A 492 11.28 13.30 7.43
C ASP A 492 12.17 13.86 6.33
N LEU A 493 11.79 13.58 5.08
CA LEU A 493 12.50 14.03 3.87
C LEU A 493 11.71 15.14 3.16
N GLY A 494 12.41 16.11 2.64
CA GLY A 494 11.82 17.24 1.92
C GLY A 494 12.88 18.14 1.30
N LYS A 495 12.60 19.43 1.16
CA LYS A 495 11.37 20.18 1.52
C LYS A 495 10.21 19.93 0.55
N ASP A 496 10.52 19.59 -0.72
CA ASP A 496 9.56 19.38 -1.80
C ASP A 496 9.91 18.09 -2.57
N GLY A 497 9.20 17.79 -3.64
CA GLY A 497 9.47 16.66 -4.53
C GLY A 497 10.51 16.98 -5.61
N GLY A 498 11.04 15.93 -6.28
CA GLY A 498 11.98 16.06 -7.38
C GLY A 498 13.32 16.69 -6.96
N ASP A 499 13.85 17.59 -7.77
CA ASP A 499 15.17 18.21 -7.55
C ASP A 499 15.23 19.11 -6.30
N LEU A 500 14.09 19.61 -5.85
CA LEU A 500 13.96 20.38 -4.62
C LEU A 500 13.85 19.50 -3.36
N GLY A 501 13.71 18.20 -3.53
CA GLY A 501 13.69 17.21 -2.47
C GLY A 501 15.05 16.61 -2.15
N GLY A 502 15.04 15.49 -1.44
CA GLY A 502 16.23 14.69 -1.13
C GLY A 502 17.04 15.16 0.07
N TYR A 503 16.55 16.13 0.82
CA TYR A 503 17.17 16.61 2.05
C TYR A 503 16.55 15.91 3.27
N LEU A 504 17.36 15.63 4.28
CA LEU A 504 16.90 15.24 5.61
C LEU A 504 16.45 16.49 6.35
N ILE A 505 15.16 16.64 6.59
CA ILE A 505 14.57 17.84 7.20
C ILE A 505 14.49 17.72 8.71
N ALA A 506 14.00 16.57 9.19
CA ALA A 506 13.86 16.32 10.62
C ALA A 506 14.04 14.84 10.95
N THR A 507 14.54 14.56 12.14
CA THR A 507 14.56 13.22 12.75
C THR A 507 14.21 13.36 14.23
N GLY A 508 13.50 12.39 14.77
CA GLY A 508 13.11 12.40 16.19
C GLY A 508 11.77 11.73 16.42
N THR A 509 11.20 11.93 17.59
CA THR A 509 9.84 11.49 17.89
C THR A 509 8.81 12.31 17.09
N PRO A 510 7.55 11.83 16.92
CA PRO A 510 6.50 12.61 16.29
C PRO A 510 6.32 14.00 16.90
N GLU A 511 6.49 14.11 18.23
CA GLU A 511 6.38 15.36 18.98
C GLU A 511 7.51 16.33 18.64
N GLU A 512 8.74 15.85 18.47
CA GLU A 512 9.89 16.66 18.08
C GLU A 512 9.78 17.13 16.63
N VAL A 513 9.37 16.25 15.73
CA VAL A 513 9.18 16.59 14.30
C VAL A 513 8.05 17.60 14.11
N ALA A 514 6.97 17.50 14.89
CA ALA A 514 5.86 18.47 14.86
C ALA A 514 6.28 19.89 15.29
N GLN A 515 7.37 20.03 16.06
CA GLN A 515 7.90 21.33 16.47
C GLN A 515 8.86 21.94 15.42
N ASN A 516 9.28 21.16 14.43
CA ASN A 516 10.18 21.65 13.38
C ASN A 516 9.41 22.42 12.31
N ALA A 517 9.61 23.74 12.24
CA ALA A 517 8.94 24.62 11.28
C ALA A 517 9.27 24.31 9.80
N ASP A 518 10.43 23.68 9.51
CA ASP A 518 10.84 23.27 8.16
C ASP A 518 10.19 21.95 7.72
N SER A 519 9.61 21.17 8.65
CA SER A 519 8.93 19.91 8.35
C SER A 519 7.50 20.16 7.87
N VAL A 520 7.25 19.88 6.61
CA VAL A 520 5.89 19.92 6.05
C VAL A 520 5.01 18.87 6.73
N THR A 521 5.52 17.66 6.92
CA THR A 521 4.80 16.60 7.64
C THR A 521 4.50 16.99 9.08
N GLY A 522 5.47 17.62 9.77
CA GLY A 522 5.33 18.06 11.15
C GLY A 522 4.10 18.94 11.38
N GLN A 523 3.76 19.80 10.42
CA GLN A 523 2.60 20.68 10.49
C GLN A 523 1.26 19.93 10.57
N PHE A 524 1.20 18.69 10.03
CA PHE A 524 -0.01 17.88 9.99
C PHE A 524 -0.11 16.83 11.11
N ILE A 525 1.00 16.44 11.75
CA ILE A 525 1.02 15.31 12.71
C ILE A 525 -0.04 15.50 13.80
N PHE A 526 -0.10 16.67 14.42
CA PHE A 526 -1.04 16.99 15.52
C PHE A 526 -1.98 18.14 15.16
N ALA A 527 -2.07 18.51 13.88
CA ALA A 527 -3.06 19.48 13.45
C ALA A 527 -4.49 18.99 13.82
N PRO A 528 -5.37 19.88 14.30
CA PRO A 528 -6.76 19.50 14.52
C PRO A 528 -7.34 19.03 13.17
N LYS A 529 -7.95 17.83 13.16
CA LYS A 529 -8.72 17.38 11.99
C LYS A 529 -9.78 18.44 11.72
N HIS A 530 -9.96 18.84 10.47
CA HIS A 530 -11.03 19.74 10.07
C HIS A 530 -12.37 19.05 10.37
N ASN A 531 -12.86 19.22 11.59
CA ASN A 531 -14.24 18.89 11.93
C ASN A 531 -15.12 19.94 11.24
N ASN A 532 -15.56 19.68 10.03
CA ASN A 532 -16.75 20.31 9.47
C ASN A 532 -17.96 19.65 10.16
N ALA A 533 -18.18 19.96 11.45
CA ALA A 533 -19.43 19.72 12.14
C ALA A 533 -20.26 21.00 12.14
#